data_909284f1e48a6424643af781774df2c0
#
_entry.id   909284f1e48a6424643af781774df2c0
#
_cell.length_a   1.000
_cell.length_b   1.000
_cell.length_c   1.000
_cell.angle_alpha   90.00
_cell.angle_beta   90.00
_cell.angle_gamma   90.00
#
_symmetry.space_group_name_H-M   'P 1'
#
loop_
_entity.id
_entity.type
_entity.pdbx_description
1 polymer ?
#
loop_
_entity_poly.entity_id
_entity_poly.type
_entity_poly.pdbx_seq_one_letter_code
_entity_poly.pdbx_strand_id
1 'polypeptide(L)'
;MKKLLLTLVASTLLASAAQAHNFEDSKDAIEYRQSAFGLIAYNFGDMAAMMKGKKPFEAETFTMRATNVAALSKIPFEGFIDGSDKGDTEALAKVWQDRADFDAKMKTFQENAAILATVAQKGDQAEIKQAFMNTGKSCKGCHDVYKKD
;
A
#
# COMPACT_ATOMS: atom_id res chain seq x y z
N MET A 1 59.76 13.44 30.80
CA MET A 1 58.59 12.59 30.91
C MET A 1 57.53 13.15 29.97
N LYS A 2 57.46 12.64 28.73
CA LYS A 2 56.52 13.10 27.69
C LYS A 2 55.28 12.18 27.74
N LYS A 3 54.12 12.73 28.11
CA LYS A 3 52.83 12.00 28.09
C LYS A 3 52.27 12.03 26.67
N LEU A 4 52.23 10.85 26.05
CA LEU A 4 51.59 10.60 24.75
C LEU A 4 50.08 10.45 24.99
N LEU A 5 49.29 11.42 24.52
CA LEU A 5 47.83 11.30 24.47
C LEU A 5 47.45 10.60 23.17
N LEU A 6 46.99 9.33 23.29
CA LEU A 6 46.34 8.60 22.19
C LEU A 6 44.89 9.04 22.08
N THR A 7 44.56 9.80 21.05
CA THR A 7 43.19 10.11 20.69
C THR A 7 42.61 8.96 19.84
N LEU A 8 41.73 8.19 20.42
CA LEU A 8 40.99 7.12 19.74
C LEU A 8 39.81 7.76 18.95
N VAL A 9 39.95 7.85 17.64
CA VAL A 9 38.87 8.29 16.74
C VAL A 9 37.97 7.09 16.50
N ALA A 10 36.83 7.05 17.15
CA ALA A 10 35.79 6.06 16.90
C ALA A 10 35.03 6.44 15.62
N SER A 11 35.35 5.81 14.49
CA SER A 11 34.62 5.93 13.25
C SER A 11 33.33 5.12 13.38
N THR A 12 32.18 5.79 13.60
CA THR A 12 30.86 5.18 13.53
C THR A 12 30.51 4.94 12.06
N LEU A 13 30.65 3.72 11.60
CA LEU A 13 30.07 3.23 10.35
C LEU A 13 28.56 3.23 10.49
N LEU A 14 27.89 4.21 9.89
CA LEU A 14 26.45 4.16 9.62
C LEU A 14 26.22 3.04 8.61
N ALA A 15 25.92 1.84 9.09
CA ALA A 15 25.38 0.77 8.26
C ALA A 15 23.99 1.20 7.82
N SER A 16 23.86 1.68 6.58
CA SER A 16 22.56 1.77 5.90
C SER A 16 22.02 0.34 5.87
N ALA A 17 20.95 0.08 6.61
CA ALA A 17 20.20 -1.16 6.47
C ALA A 17 19.59 -1.16 5.06
N ALA A 18 20.31 -1.75 4.10
CA ALA A 18 19.72 -2.10 2.82
C ALA A 18 18.55 -3.05 3.14
N GLN A 19 17.35 -2.61 2.89
CA GLN A 19 16.18 -3.48 2.93
C GLN A 19 16.42 -4.56 1.88
N ALA A 20 16.75 -5.77 2.33
CA ALA A 20 16.90 -6.92 1.46
C ALA A 20 15.51 -7.28 0.92
N HIS A 21 15.18 -6.76 -0.26
CA HIS A 21 14.03 -7.23 -1.02
C HIS A 21 14.37 -8.61 -1.57
N ASN A 22 13.55 -9.61 -1.26
CA ASN A 22 13.74 -10.99 -1.73
C ASN A 22 13.27 -11.21 -3.19
N PHE A 23 13.19 -10.13 -3.99
CA PHE A 23 12.88 -10.26 -5.42
C PHE A 23 14.14 -10.61 -6.20
N GLU A 24 14.04 -11.59 -7.10
CA GLU A 24 15.16 -11.98 -7.97
C GLU A 24 15.50 -10.86 -8.97
N ASP A 25 14.45 -10.18 -9.47
CA ASP A 25 14.59 -9.03 -10.37
C ASP A 25 13.41 -8.06 -10.28
N SER A 26 13.43 -7.01 -11.10
CA SER A 26 12.37 -6.01 -11.16
C SER A 26 11.05 -6.56 -11.70
N LYS A 27 11.08 -7.61 -12.53
CA LYS A 27 9.88 -8.25 -13.07
C LYS A 27 9.10 -8.95 -11.96
N ASP A 28 9.78 -9.69 -11.10
CA ASP A 28 9.17 -10.35 -9.94
C ASP A 28 8.50 -9.33 -9.02
N ALA A 29 9.16 -8.20 -8.76
CA ALA A 29 8.60 -7.12 -7.96
C ALA A 29 7.35 -6.49 -8.59
N ILE A 30 7.32 -6.35 -9.92
CA ILE A 30 6.16 -5.87 -10.68
C ILE A 30 5.00 -6.88 -10.55
N GLU A 31 5.25 -8.15 -10.82
CA GLU A 31 4.24 -9.22 -10.76
C GLU A 31 3.66 -9.35 -9.33
N TYR A 32 4.51 -9.25 -8.31
CA TYR A 32 4.11 -9.29 -6.92
C TYR A 32 3.13 -8.17 -6.56
N ARG A 33 3.49 -6.90 -6.84
CA ARG A 33 2.61 -5.78 -6.52
C ARG A 33 1.32 -5.78 -7.33
N GLN A 34 1.39 -6.18 -8.62
CA GLN A 34 0.20 -6.29 -9.49
C GLN A 34 -0.75 -7.37 -8.98
N SER A 35 -0.24 -8.52 -8.56
CA SER A 35 -1.04 -9.60 -7.98
C SER A 35 -1.76 -9.15 -6.70
N ALA A 36 -1.03 -8.45 -5.82
CA ALA A 36 -1.60 -7.92 -4.59
C ALA A 36 -2.69 -6.86 -4.87
N PHE A 37 -2.44 -5.93 -5.81
CA PHE A 37 -3.47 -4.97 -6.22
C PHE A 37 -4.66 -5.63 -6.91
N GLY A 38 -4.46 -6.70 -7.67
CA GLY A 38 -5.54 -7.50 -8.26
C GLY A 38 -6.47 -8.08 -7.19
N LEU A 39 -5.92 -8.64 -6.13
CA LEU A 39 -6.69 -9.14 -4.99
C LEU A 39 -7.42 -8.02 -4.23
N ILE A 40 -6.78 -6.86 -4.05
CA ILE A 40 -7.42 -5.67 -3.46
C ILE A 40 -8.60 -5.22 -4.32
N ALA A 41 -8.40 -5.10 -5.62
CA ALA A 41 -9.42 -4.66 -6.57
C ALA A 41 -10.63 -5.61 -6.59
N TYR A 42 -10.39 -6.93 -6.55
CA TYR A 42 -11.46 -7.93 -6.47
C TYR A 42 -12.30 -7.75 -5.21
N ASN A 43 -11.66 -7.68 -4.03
CA ASN A 43 -12.37 -7.54 -2.76
C ASN A 43 -13.12 -6.20 -2.68
N PHE A 44 -12.49 -5.10 -3.09
CA PHE A 44 -13.11 -3.78 -3.09
C PHE A 44 -14.25 -3.67 -4.11
N GLY A 45 -14.10 -4.27 -5.28
CA GLY A 45 -15.13 -4.35 -6.33
C GLY A 45 -16.37 -5.11 -5.87
N ASP A 46 -16.18 -6.19 -5.12
CA ASP A 46 -17.29 -6.97 -4.55
C ASP A 46 -18.09 -6.14 -3.52
N MET A 47 -17.40 -5.43 -2.62
CA MET A 47 -18.04 -4.46 -1.72
C MET A 47 -18.74 -3.34 -2.49
N ALA A 48 -18.12 -2.83 -3.56
CA ALA A 48 -18.73 -1.79 -4.41
C ALA A 48 -20.03 -2.25 -5.06
N ALA A 49 -20.13 -3.52 -5.44
CA ALA A 49 -21.37 -4.09 -6.00
C ALA A 49 -22.50 -4.10 -4.95
N MET A 50 -22.19 -4.44 -3.70
CA MET A 50 -23.14 -4.36 -2.58
C MET A 50 -23.55 -2.91 -2.29
N MET A 51 -22.59 -2.00 -2.19
CA MET A 51 -22.84 -0.57 -1.89
C MET A 51 -23.66 0.15 -2.98
N LYS A 52 -23.58 -0.32 -4.23
CA LYS A 52 -24.33 0.21 -5.36
C LYS A 52 -25.68 -0.50 -5.61
N GLY A 53 -26.05 -1.45 -4.74
CA GLY A 53 -27.27 -2.24 -4.89
C GLY A 53 -27.27 -3.19 -6.11
N LYS A 54 -26.11 -3.47 -6.71
CA LYS A 54 -25.98 -4.42 -7.82
C LYS A 54 -26.10 -5.88 -7.36
N LYS A 55 -25.94 -6.12 -6.07
CA LYS A 55 -26.19 -7.37 -5.37
C LYS A 55 -26.63 -7.10 -3.93
N PRO A 56 -27.28 -8.06 -3.24
CA PRO A 56 -27.67 -7.90 -1.85
C PRO A 56 -26.49 -7.53 -0.94
N PHE A 57 -26.75 -6.67 0.06
CA PHE A 57 -25.76 -6.39 1.09
C PHE A 57 -25.73 -7.54 2.10
N GLU A 58 -24.62 -8.24 2.18
CA GLU A 58 -24.36 -9.34 3.11
C GLU A 58 -23.25 -8.92 4.09
N ALA A 59 -23.63 -8.67 5.35
CA ALA A 59 -22.73 -8.07 6.34
C ALA A 59 -21.46 -8.90 6.59
N GLU A 60 -21.56 -10.23 6.69
CA GLU A 60 -20.40 -11.11 6.87
C GLU A 60 -19.46 -11.07 5.68
N THR A 61 -20.01 -11.17 4.47
CA THR A 61 -19.22 -11.09 3.23
C THR A 61 -18.55 -9.72 3.11
N PHE A 62 -19.28 -8.63 3.38
CA PHE A 62 -18.70 -7.27 3.35
C PHE A 62 -17.55 -7.13 4.34
N THR A 63 -17.74 -7.60 5.58
CA THR A 63 -16.74 -7.55 6.65
C THR A 63 -15.49 -8.36 6.28
N MET A 64 -15.66 -9.56 5.73
CA MET A 64 -14.56 -10.38 5.23
C MET A 64 -13.78 -9.66 4.12
N ARG A 65 -14.48 -9.06 3.15
CA ARG A 65 -13.85 -8.29 2.06
C ARG A 65 -13.08 -7.08 2.56
N ALA A 66 -13.64 -6.33 3.50
CA ALA A 66 -12.99 -5.18 4.12
C ALA A 66 -11.72 -5.59 4.88
N THR A 67 -11.78 -6.69 5.64
CA THR A 67 -10.63 -7.27 6.34
C THR A 67 -9.53 -7.70 5.37
N ASN A 68 -9.90 -8.35 4.26
CA ASN A 68 -8.95 -8.71 3.21
C ASN A 68 -8.26 -7.48 2.60
N VAL A 69 -9.01 -6.42 2.27
CA VAL A 69 -8.44 -5.18 1.74
C VAL A 69 -7.46 -4.56 2.74
N ALA A 70 -7.81 -4.52 4.02
CA ALA A 70 -6.92 -3.98 5.05
C ALA A 70 -5.62 -4.79 5.19
N ALA A 71 -5.69 -6.12 5.16
CA ALA A 71 -4.52 -6.97 5.22
C ALA A 71 -3.63 -6.82 3.97
N LEU A 72 -4.26 -6.87 2.79
CA LEU A 72 -3.57 -6.79 1.50
C LEU A 72 -2.98 -5.40 1.22
N SER A 73 -3.52 -4.32 1.82
CA SER A 73 -3.09 -2.94 1.55
C SER A 73 -1.61 -2.68 1.83
N LYS A 74 -0.98 -3.48 2.67
CA LYS A 74 0.43 -3.35 3.06
C LYS A 74 1.37 -4.03 2.07
N ILE A 75 0.88 -5.05 1.36
CA ILE A 75 1.69 -5.95 0.54
C ILE A 75 2.29 -5.28 -0.71
N PRO A 76 1.53 -4.52 -1.54
CA PRO A 76 2.06 -4.01 -2.81
C PRO A 76 3.25 -3.06 -2.64
N PHE A 77 3.38 -2.42 -1.47
CA PHE A 77 4.41 -1.40 -1.22
C PHE A 77 5.83 -1.96 -1.41
N GLU A 78 6.07 -3.20 -1.00
CA GLU A 78 7.36 -3.88 -1.12
C GLU A 78 7.82 -4.03 -2.57
N GLY A 79 6.88 -4.15 -3.52
CA GLY A 79 7.16 -4.31 -4.95
C GLY A 79 7.53 -3.02 -5.69
N PHE A 80 7.62 -1.86 -5.02
CA PHE A 80 8.08 -0.60 -5.61
C PHE A 80 9.57 -0.37 -5.35
N ILE A 81 10.41 -1.34 -5.78
CA ILE A 81 11.86 -1.29 -5.69
C ILE A 81 12.46 -0.47 -6.85
N ASP A 82 13.71 -0.03 -6.71
CA ASP A 82 14.44 0.67 -7.75
C ASP A 82 14.54 -0.18 -9.03
N GLY A 83 14.34 0.45 -10.18
CA GLY A 83 14.36 -0.21 -11.49
C GLY A 83 13.06 -0.92 -11.87
N SER A 84 12.06 -1.00 -10.97
CA SER A 84 10.75 -1.58 -11.29
C SER A 84 9.75 -0.57 -11.87
N ASP A 85 10.23 0.57 -12.35
CA ASP A 85 9.51 1.57 -13.17
C ASP A 85 9.45 1.19 -14.66
N LYS A 86 10.16 0.13 -15.05
CA LYS A 86 10.29 -0.36 -16.44
C LYS A 86 9.74 -1.77 -16.57
N GLY A 87 9.34 -2.12 -17.80
CA GLY A 87 8.76 -3.42 -18.09
C GLY A 87 7.25 -3.38 -18.18
N ASP A 88 6.59 -4.51 -17.89
CA ASP A 88 5.13 -4.65 -17.95
C ASP A 88 4.47 -4.07 -16.72
N THR A 89 4.46 -2.74 -16.64
CA THR A 89 3.94 -1.99 -15.50
C THR A 89 3.14 -0.76 -15.94
N GLU A 90 2.05 -0.51 -15.23
CA GLU A 90 1.27 0.72 -15.32
C GLU A 90 1.74 1.80 -14.32
N ALA A 91 2.68 1.50 -13.43
CA ALA A 91 3.26 2.50 -12.54
C ALA A 91 4.08 3.52 -13.31
N LEU A 92 3.79 4.81 -13.08
CA LEU A 92 4.56 5.89 -13.68
C LEU A 92 5.90 6.07 -12.96
N ALA A 93 6.94 6.49 -13.68
CA ALA A 93 8.25 6.83 -13.09
C ALA A 93 8.15 7.87 -11.95
N LYS A 94 7.06 8.62 -11.90
CA LYS A 94 6.75 9.59 -10.85
C LYS A 94 6.70 8.96 -9.46
N VAL A 95 6.38 7.67 -9.32
CA VAL A 95 6.43 6.94 -8.04
C VAL A 95 7.80 7.09 -7.38
N TRP A 96 8.88 6.99 -8.16
CA TRP A 96 10.27 7.06 -7.69
C TRP A 96 10.80 8.49 -7.63
N GLN A 97 10.26 9.39 -8.47
CA GLN A 97 10.65 10.81 -8.49
C GLN A 97 10.03 11.59 -7.32
N ASP A 98 8.83 11.22 -6.90
CA ASP A 98 8.08 11.87 -5.81
C ASP A 98 7.71 10.84 -4.72
N ARG A 99 8.73 10.16 -4.24
CA ARG A 99 8.58 9.02 -3.33
C ARG A 99 7.87 9.40 -2.03
N ALA A 100 8.13 10.59 -1.49
CA ALA A 100 7.51 11.02 -0.24
C ALA A 100 6.00 11.19 -0.34
N ASP A 101 5.49 11.78 -1.44
CA ASP A 101 4.03 11.89 -1.67
C ASP A 101 3.41 10.53 -1.98
N PHE A 102 4.09 9.69 -2.77
CA PHE A 102 3.63 8.32 -3.01
C PHE A 102 3.48 7.53 -1.70
N ASP A 103 4.48 7.55 -0.83
CA ASP A 103 4.47 6.87 0.46
C ASP A 103 3.34 7.40 1.36
N ALA A 104 3.12 8.72 1.38
CA ALA A 104 2.02 9.33 2.12
C ALA A 104 0.64 8.88 1.60
N LYS A 105 0.46 8.77 0.28
CA LYS A 105 -0.79 8.26 -0.32
C LYS A 105 -1.01 6.78 -0.02
N MET A 106 0.05 5.96 -0.08
CA MET A 106 -0.04 4.54 0.29
C MET A 106 -0.41 4.38 1.77
N LYS A 107 0.19 5.17 2.65
CA LYS A 107 -0.17 5.19 4.07
C LYS A 107 -1.64 5.59 4.28
N THR A 108 -2.10 6.65 3.62
CA THR A 108 -3.51 7.08 3.68
C THR A 108 -4.47 5.97 3.23
N PHE A 109 -4.13 5.24 2.17
CA PHE A 109 -4.92 4.08 1.74
C PHE A 109 -4.95 2.98 2.81
N GLN A 110 -3.81 2.63 3.41
CA GLN A 110 -3.71 1.61 4.46
C GLN A 110 -4.54 1.99 5.69
N GLU A 111 -4.49 3.25 6.12
CA GLU A 111 -5.27 3.77 7.24
C GLU A 111 -6.78 3.71 6.96
N ASN A 112 -7.22 4.17 5.77
CA ASN A 112 -8.62 4.10 5.37
C ASN A 112 -9.13 2.66 5.26
N ALA A 113 -8.32 1.74 4.74
CA ALA A 113 -8.66 0.33 4.66
C ALA A 113 -8.82 -0.31 6.06
N ALA A 114 -7.94 0.03 7.01
CA ALA A 114 -8.04 -0.42 8.38
C ALA A 114 -9.30 0.12 9.11
N ILE A 115 -9.62 1.40 8.88
CA ILE A 115 -10.87 2.00 9.40
C ILE A 115 -12.08 1.29 8.81
N LEU A 116 -12.10 1.04 7.49
CA LEU A 116 -13.20 0.32 6.83
C LEU A 116 -13.40 -1.07 7.43
N ALA A 117 -12.33 -1.83 7.64
CA ALA A 117 -12.41 -3.15 8.28
C ALA A 117 -12.99 -3.08 9.69
N THR A 118 -12.59 -2.07 10.48
CA THR A 118 -13.05 -1.87 11.85
C THR A 118 -14.53 -1.51 11.91
N VAL A 119 -15.00 -0.57 11.06
CA VAL A 119 -16.42 -0.16 11.08
C VAL A 119 -17.33 -1.23 10.46
N ALA A 120 -16.83 -2.02 9.51
CA ALA A 120 -17.58 -3.16 8.97
C ALA A 120 -17.91 -4.20 10.05
N GLN A 121 -16.99 -4.44 11.00
CA GLN A 121 -17.22 -5.34 12.13
C GLN A 121 -18.28 -4.81 13.11
N LYS A 122 -18.40 -3.48 13.26
CA LYS A 122 -19.39 -2.84 14.12
C LYS A 122 -20.80 -2.85 13.52
N GLY A 123 -20.91 -2.89 12.19
CA GLY A 123 -22.17 -3.03 11.47
C GLY A 123 -22.95 -1.72 11.28
N ASP A 124 -22.45 -0.55 11.67
CA ASP A 124 -23.11 0.73 11.41
C ASP A 124 -23.02 1.08 9.91
N GLN A 125 -24.18 1.10 9.25
CA GLN A 125 -24.27 1.31 7.80
C GLN A 125 -23.81 2.70 7.35
N ALA A 126 -24.00 3.73 8.16
CA ALA A 126 -23.60 5.10 7.84
C ALA A 126 -22.06 5.22 7.92
N GLU A 127 -21.45 4.68 8.98
CA GLU A 127 -20.00 4.62 9.14
C GLU A 127 -19.35 3.77 8.04
N ILE A 128 -19.92 2.61 7.72
CA ILE A 128 -19.46 1.74 6.63
C ILE A 128 -19.44 2.49 5.30
N LYS A 129 -20.54 3.17 4.95
CA LYS A 129 -20.65 3.94 3.71
C LYS A 129 -19.57 5.04 3.64
N GLN A 130 -19.39 5.77 4.72
CA GLN A 130 -18.38 6.84 4.76
C GLN A 130 -16.94 6.28 4.63
N ALA A 131 -16.62 5.24 5.37
CA ALA A 131 -15.31 4.60 5.32
C ALA A 131 -15.02 3.97 3.95
N PHE A 132 -16.02 3.31 3.34
CA PHE A 132 -15.93 2.77 1.99
C PHE A 132 -15.62 3.88 0.96
N MET A 133 -16.34 5.01 1.02
CA MET A 133 -16.08 6.15 0.14
C MET A 133 -14.68 6.74 0.33
N ASN A 134 -14.20 6.86 1.57
CA ASN A 134 -12.87 7.38 1.86
C ASN A 134 -11.77 6.45 1.32
N THR A 135 -11.94 5.13 1.49
CA THR A 135 -11.03 4.14 0.91
C THR A 135 -10.99 4.26 -0.62
N GLY A 136 -12.15 4.35 -1.27
CA GLY A 136 -12.22 4.55 -2.72
C GLY A 136 -11.58 5.84 -3.21
N LYS A 137 -11.71 6.93 -2.45
CA LYS A 137 -11.05 8.22 -2.76
C LYS A 137 -9.52 8.11 -2.67
N SER A 138 -8.99 7.36 -1.69
CA SER A 138 -7.54 7.16 -1.58
C SER A 138 -6.98 6.35 -2.75
N CYS A 139 -7.72 5.33 -3.23
CA CYS A 139 -7.34 4.60 -4.46
C CYS A 139 -7.27 5.55 -5.66
N LYS A 140 -8.34 6.33 -5.88
CA LYS A 140 -8.40 7.27 -7.00
C LYS A 140 -7.30 8.32 -6.93
N GLY A 141 -7.09 8.94 -5.76
CA GLY A 141 -6.10 10.00 -5.60
C GLY A 141 -4.65 9.55 -5.80
N CYS A 142 -4.37 8.25 -5.61
CA CYS A 142 -3.09 7.65 -5.97
C CYS A 142 -3.02 7.36 -7.49
N HIS A 143 -4.05 6.74 -8.05
CA HIS A 143 -4.10 6.38 -9.48
C HIS A 143 -3.99 7.60 -10.39
N ASP A 144 -4.68 8.69 -10.09
CA ASP A 144 -4.65 9.92 -10.90
C ASP A 144 -3.24 10.53 -11.04
N VAL A 145 -2.30 10.16 -10.17
CA VAL A 145 -0.94 10.74 -10.13
C VAL A 145 0.13 9.75 -10.54
N TYR A 146 -0.03 8.47 -10.21
CA TYR A 146 1.05 7.47 -10.23
C TYR A 146 0.78 6.28 -11.14
N LYS A 147 -0.40 6.19 -11.77
CA LYS A 147 -0.78 5.10 -12.66
C LYS A 147 -1.06 5.62 -14.08
N LYS A 148 -0.68 4.83 -15.10
CA LYS A 148 -1.11 5.05 -16.49
C LYS A 148 -2.62 4.82 -16.61
N ASP A 149 -3.27 5.60 -17.49
CA ASP A 149 -4.68 5.42 -17.87
C ASP A 149 -4.89 4.14 -18.69
#